data_7a0dbb464c30bba32beb9e2642e6096e
#
_entry.id   7a0dbb464c30bba32beb9e2642e6096e
#
_cell.length_a   1.000
_cell.length_b   1.000
_cell.length_c   1.000
_cell.angle_alpha   90.00
_cell.angle_beta   90.00
_cell.angle_gamma   90.00
#
_symmetry.space_group_name_H-M   'P 1'
#
loop_
_entity.id
_entity.type
_entity.pdbx_description
1 polymer ?
#
loop_
_entity_poly.entity_id
_entity_poly.type
_entity_poly.pdbx_seq_one_letter_code
_entity_poly.pdbx_strand_id
1 'polypeptide(L)'
;MKKPYLKKNNEQGFSLIEFIVVLVIFSIMSGTSLFNYIEYRNNIQTTNVAQDVALTIRQAQVYGISASDGFDSEDVFASNNDNTINIIDDRSIRGFAINTESQEIILFEDINRNFSYDPENDRVIDIRKIISENINISACLFSSEVSPTPGNCSEEVTVNTNGDTIVSIAFERPYPDAFIHFENTQYSHVLIELKDNAGNNLRYIEVNPIGNISVKSYD
;
A
#
# COMPACT_ATOMS: atom_id res chain seq x y z
N MET A 1 57.13 -53.06 39.18
CA MET A 1 55.93 -52.25 38.93
C MET A 1 56.39 -50.90 38.38
N LYS A 2 56.10 -50.55 37.07
CA LYS A 2 56.48 -49.27 36.49
C LYS A 2 55.25 -48.32 36.68
N LYS A 3 55.45 -47.15 37.33
CA LYS A 3 54.47 -46.12 37.49
C LYS A 3 54.19 -45.48 36.11
N PRO A 4 52.92 -45.30 35.71
CA PRO A 4 52.58 -44.60 34.49
C PRO A 4 52.92 -43.11 34.62
N TYR A 5 53.73 -42.57 33.70
CA TYR A 5 53.98 -41.14 33.58
C TYR A 5 52.74 -40.48 33.04
N LEU A 6 52.02 -39.66 33.85
CA LEU A 6 50.94 -38.78 33.42
C LEU A 6 51.58 -37.71 32.53
N LYS A 7 51.14 -37.68 31.27
CA LYS A 7 51.54 -36.68 30.30
C LYS A 7 50.88 -35.36 30.74
N LYS A 8 51.63 -34.39 31.24
CA LYS A 8 51.18 -33.06 31.62
C LYS A 8 50.76 -32.33 30.34
N ASN A 9 49.46 -32.21 30.11
CA ASN A 9 48.93 -31.35 29.05
C ASN A 9 49.26 -29.91 29.43
N ASN A 10 50.03 -29.20 28.61
CA ASN A 10 50.24 -27.77 28.75
C ASN A 10 48.94 -27.08 28.25
N GLU A 11 48.05 -26.75 29.16
CA GLU A 11 46.93 -25.88 28.87
C GLU A 11 47.48 -24.46 28.76
N GLN A 12 47.60 -23.97 27.53
CA GLN A 12 47.95 -22.59 27.27
C GLN A 12 46.67 -21.75 27.41
N GLY A 13 46.62 -20.94 28.47
CA GLY A 13 45.53 -19.95 28.65
C GLY A 13 45.72 -18.75 27.70
N PHE A 14 44.63 -18.13 27.34
CA PHE A 14 44.64 -16.91 26.52
C PHE A 14 45.32 -15.74 27.25
N SER A 15 46.12 -14.98 26.50
CA SER A 15 46.72 -13.74 26.99
C SER A 15 45.66 -12.65 27.16
N LEU A 16 45.77 -11.79 28.18
CA LEU A 16 44.89 -10.64 28.41
C LEU A 16 44.84 -9.71 27.17
N ILE A 17 45.98 -9.53 26.49
CA ILE A 17 46.05 -8.69 25.29
C ILE A 17 45.24 -9.30 24.12
N GLU A 18 45.26 -10.62 23.97
CA GLU A 18 44.50 -11.33 22.93
C GLU A 18 43.00 -11.17 23.16
N PHE A 19 42.54 -11.22 24.41
CA PHE A 19 41.14 -10.96 24.76
C PHE A 19 40.72 -9.54 24.44
N ILE A 20 41.55 -8.53 24.73
CA ILE A 20 41.25 -7.13 24.42
C ILE A 20 41.16 -6.92 22.90
N VAL A 21 42.09 -7.50 22.12
CA VAL A 21 42.05 -7.38 20.66
C VAL A 21 40.79 -7.99 20.08
N VAL A 22 40.35 -9.15 20.56
CA VAL A 22 39.09 -9.79 20.13
C VAL A 22 37.88 -8.92 20.46
N LEU A 23 37.82 -8.31 21.66
CA LEU A 23 36.73 -7.40 22.03
C LEU A 23 36.68 -6.16 21.14
N VAL A 24 37.83 -5.59 20.78
CA VAL A 24 37.90 -4.42 19.87
C VAL A 24 37.35 -4.79 18.48
N ILE A 25 37.82 -5.91 17.90
CA ILE A 25 37.32 -6.36 16.60
C ILE A 25 35.82 -6.64 16.64
N PHE A 26 35.37 -7.35 17.68
CA PHE A 26 33.94 -7.64 17.87
C PHE A 26 33.08 -6.36 17.98
N SER A 27 33.56 -5.34 18.71
CA SER A 27 32.87 -4.05 18.84
C SER A 27 32.73 -3.31 17.51
N ILE A 28 33.79 -3.33 16.68
CA ILE A 28 33.77 -2.70 15.35
C ILE A 28 32.77 -3.44 14.44
N MET A 29 32.82 -4.77 14.40
CA MET A 29 31.93 -5.58 13.58
C MET A 29 30.44 -5.42 14.01
N SER A 30 30.19 -5.39 15.31
CA SER A 30 28.84 -5.17 15.85
C SER A 30 28.31 -3.77 15.53
N GLY A 31 29.17 -2.76 15.61
CA GLY A 31 28.81 -1.37 15.27
C GLY A 31 28.38 -1.23 13.81
N THR A 32 29.15 -1.74 12.86
CA THR A 32 28.80 -1.67 11.43
C THR A 32 27.52 -2.43 11.10
N SER A 33 27.26 -3.55 11.76
CA SER A 33 26.03 -4.34 11.57
C SER A 33 24.78 -3.59 12.01
N LEU A 34 24.85 -2.80 13.08
CA LEU A 34 23.70 -2.03 13.58
C LEU A 34 23.25 -0.91 12.62
N PHE A 35 24.20 -0.23 11.96
CA PHE A 35 23.84 0.83 10.98
C PHE A 35 23.12 0.24 9.78
N ASN A 36 23.58 -0.84 9.21
CA ASN A 36 22.94 -1.51 8.07
C ASN A 36 21.56 -2.09 8.43
N TYR A 37 21.34 -2.47 9.69
CA TYR A 37 20.07 -3.03 10.13
C TYR A 37 18.92 -2.01 10.10
N ILE A 38 19.17 -0.75 10.41
CA ILE A 38 18.15 0.32 10.42
C ILE A 38 17.65 0.56 8.99
N GLU A 39 18.55 0.70 8.03
CA GLU A 39 18.20 0.90 6.63
C GLU A 39 17.42 -0.30 6.05
N TYR A 40 17.89 -1.51 6.33
CA TYR A 40 17.23 -2.74 5.93
C TYR A 40 15.80 -2.85 6.49
N ARG A 41 15.60 -2.50 7.76
CA ARG A 41 14.31 -2.49 8.41
C ARG A 41 13.33 -1.52 7.74
N ASN A 42 13.76 -0.30 7.43
CA ASN A 42 12.93 0.70 6.77
C ASN A 42 12.51 0.24 5.37
N ASN A 43 13.42 -0.35 4.61
CA ASN A 43 13.14 -0.88 3.28
C ASN A 43 12.08 -2.01 3.32
N ILE A 44 12.19 -2.95 4.27
CA ILE A 44 11.19 -4.01 4.46
C ILE A 44 9.85 -3.41 4.85
N GLN A 45 9.82 -2.43 5.74
CA GLN A 45 8.59 -1.81 6.20
C GLN A 45 7.85 -1.12 5.03
N THR A 46 8.54 -0.33 4.21
CA THR A 46 7.95 0.31 3.03
C THR A 46 7.43 -0.73 2.02
N THR A 47 8.18 -1.82 1.83
CA THR A 47 7.75 -2.90 0.94
C THR A 47 6.49 -3.60 1.45
N ASN A 48 6.40 -3.88 2.74
CA ASN A 48 5.22 -4.51 3.33
C ASN A 48 3.99 -3.62 3.21
N VAL A 49 4.12 -2.33 3.51
CA VAL A 49 3.02 -1.37 3.35
C VAL A 49 2.58 -1.28 1.89
N ALA A 50 3.52 -1.25 0.93
CA ALA A 50 3.18 -1.24 -0.49
C ALA A 50 2.39 -2.49 -0.92
N GLN A 51 2.75 -3.65 -0.39
CA GLN A 51 2.02 -4.89 -0.66
C GLN A 51 0.62 -4.89 -0.01
N ASP A 52 0.49 -4.39 1.21
CA ASP A 52 -0.81 -4.27 1.90
C ASP A 52 -1.75 -3.33 1.15
N VAL A 53 -1.25 -2.19 0.68
CA VAL A 53 -2.01 -1.26 -0.17
C VAL A 53 -2.43 -1.94 -1.47
N ALA A 54 -1.50 -2.59 -2.18
CA ALA A 54 -1.81 -3.30 -3.43
C ALA A 54 -2.84 -4.43 -3.22
N LEU A 55 -2.79 -5.15 -2.09
CA LEU A 55 -3.80 -6.16 -1.74
C LEU A 55 -5.17 -5.52 -1.47
N THR A 56 -5.20 -4.36 -0.83
CA THR A 56 -6.44 -3.63 -0.57
C THR A 56 -7.10 -3.17 -1.88
N ILE A 57 -6.30 -2.68 -2.84
CA ILE A 57 -6.79 -2.33 -4.19
C ILE A 57 -7.36 -3.56 -4.90
N ARG A 58 -6.64 -4.70 -4.85
CA ARG A 58 -7.14 -5.95 -5.44
C ARG A 58 -8.41 -6.44 -4.75
N GLN A 59 -8.55 -6.23 -3.46
CA GLN A 59 -9.78 -6.54 -2.73
C GLN A 59 -10.95 -5.68 -3.25
N ALA A 60 -10.75 -4.38 -3.44
CA ALA A 60 -11.74 -3.50 -4.04
C ALA A 60 -12.12 -3.94 -5.46
N GLN A 61 -11.13 -4.30 -6.28
CA GLN A 61 -11.34 -4.83 -7.63
C GLN A 61 -12.18 -6.11 -7.63
N VAL A 62 -11.83 -7.08 -6.77
CA VAL A 62 -12.58 -8.33 -6.65
C VAL A 62 -14.01 -8.06 -6.20
N TYR A 63 -14.24 -7.15 -5.26
CA TYR A 63 -15.58 -6.78 -4.82
C TYR A 63 -16.35 -6.03 -5.90
N GLY A 64 -15.70 -5.18 -6.70
CA GLY A 64 -16.32 -4.51 -7.85
C GLY A 64 -16.75 -5.46 -8.95
N ILE A 65 -15.94 -6.50 -9.25
CA ILE A 65 -16.20 -7.47 -10.31
C ILE A 65 -17.11 -8.61 -9.82
N SER A 66 -16.99 -9.05 -8.55
CA SER A 66 -17.74 -10.18 -8.02
C SER A 66 -19.22 -9.83 -7.86
N ALA A 67 -20.07 -10.79 -8.20
CA ALA A 67 -21.52 -10.71 -7.93
C ALA A 67 -21.88 -10.90 -6.46
N SER A 68 -20.94 -10.79 -5.54
CA SER A 68 -21.24 -10.94 -4.13
C SER A 68 -21.96 -9.68 -3.64
N ASP A 69 -23.27 -9.76 -3.75
CA ASP A 69 -24.17 -8.81 -3.17
C ASP A 69 -23.96 -8.77 -1.66
N GLY A 70 -23.55 -7.64 -1.17
CA GLY A 70 -23.83 -7.30 0.20
C GLY A 70 -25.32 -6.98 0.32
N PHE A 71 -26.18 -7.92 -0.07
CA PHE A 71 -27.60 -7.79 0.19
C PHE A 71 -27.83 -7.99 1.68
N ASP A 72 -28.04 -6.91 2.37
CA ASP A 72 -29.06 -6.91 3.39
C ASP A 72 -30.39 -7.07 2.67
N SER A 73 -30.99 -8.25 2.81
CA SER A 73 -32.21 -8.70 2.13
C SER A 73 -33.44 -7.82 2.44
N GLU A 74 -33.29 -6.72 3.13
CA GLU A 74 -34.35 -5.78 3.47
C GLU A 74 -34.57 -4.71 2.39
N ASP A 75 -33.59 -4.41 1.53
CA ASP A 75 -33.71 -3.37 0.50
C ASP A 75 -34.35 -3.85 -0.82
N VAL A 76 -34.46 -5.17 -1.01
CA VAL A 76 -35.00 -5.76 -2.25
C VAL A 76 -36.53 -5.62 -2.36
N PHE A 77 -37.22 -5.29 -1.29
CA PHE A 77 -38.69 -5.23 -1.24
C PHE A 77 -39.24 -3.89 -0.76
N ALA A 78 -38.63 -2.77 -1.11
CA ALA A 78 -39.32 -1.50 -1.03
C ALA A 78 -40.40 -1.49 -2.11
N SER A 79 -41.48 -2.21 -1.82
CA SER A 79 -42.72 -2.18 -2.56
C SER A 79 -43.36 -0.78 -2.38
N ASN A 80 -43.02 0.12 -3.25
CA ASN A 80 -43.89 1.25 -3.48
C ASN A 80 -45.20 0.71 -4.07
N ASN A 81 -46.36 1.19 -3.59
CA ASN A 81 -47.72 0.74 -3.94
C ASN A 81 -48.11 0.83 -5.43
N ASP A 82 -47.16 0.86 -6.34
CA ASP A 82 -47.37 1.07 -7.78
C ASP A 82 -46.95 -0.13 -8.66
N ASN A 83 -46.86 -1.33 -8.10
CA ASN A 83 -46.61 -2.56 -8.86
C ASN A 83 -45.43 -2.50 -9.88
N THR A 84 -44.64 -1.47 -9.89
CA THR A 84 -43.37 -1.39 -10.62
C THR A 84 -42.28 -2.01 -9.76
N ILE A 85 -41.84 -3.22 -10.14
CA ILE A 85 -40.59 -3.79 -9.65
C ILE A 85 -39.50 -2.89 -10.19
N ASN A 86 -39.08 -1.90 -9.40
CA ASN A 86 -37.80 -1.26 -9.67
C ASN A 86 -36.72 -2.30 -9.43
N ILE A 87 -36.31 -2.96 -10.52
CA ILE A 87 -35.07 -3.72 -10.52
C ILE A 87 -34.01 -2.65 -10.26
N ILE A 88 -33.58 -2.51 -9.02
CA ILE A 88 -32.38 -1.74 -8.68
C ILE A 88 -31.30 -2.42 -9.51
N ASP A 89 -30.72 -1.68 -10.44
CA ASP A 89 -29.65 -2.16 -11.30
C ASP A 89 -28.49 -2.60 -10.39
N ASP A 90 -28.38 -3.93 -10.21
CA ASP A 90 -27.51 -4.63 -9.27
C ASP A 90 -26.01 -4.46 -9.57
N ARG A 91 -25.67 -3.49 -10.39
CA ARG A 91 -24.27 -3.16 -10.71
C ARG A 91 -23.72 -2.18 -9.68
N SER A 92 -23.40 -2.67 -8.48
CA SER A 92 -22.69 -1.86 -7.52
C SER A 92 -21.25 -1.59 -8.01
N ILE A 93 -20.92 -0.33 -8.17
CA ILE A 93 -19.56 0.12 -8.41
C ILE A 93 -18.87 0.17 -7.07
N ARG A 94 -17.71 -0.46 -6.98
CA ARG A 94 -16.89 -0.44 -5.76
C ARG A 94 -15.50 0.01 -6.08
N GLY A 95 -14.95 0.77 -5.17
CA GLY A 95 -13.64 1.33 -5.36
C GLY A 95 -12.87 1.47 -4.07
N PHE A 96 -11.70 2.01 -4.22
CA PHE A 96 -10.93 2.49 -3.09
C PHE A 96 -10.51 3.94 -3.36
N ALA A 97 -10.45 4.72 -2.31
CA ALA A 97 -9.95 6.07 -2.35
C ALA A 97 -8.74 6.21 -1.43
N ILE A 98 -7.77 7.00 -1.86
CA ILE A 98 -6.62 7.36 -1.04
C ILE A 98 -6.79 8.80 -0.62
N ASN A 99 -6.85 9.03 0.68
CA ASN A 99 -6.73 10.37 1.24
C ASN A 99 -5.26 10.61 1.61
N THR A 100 -4.58 11.45 0.86
CA THR A 100 -3.15 11.75 1.06
C THR A 100 -2.91 12.62 2.29
N GLU A 101 -3.89 13.36 2.77
CA GLU A 101 -3.78 14.19 3.97
C GLU A 101 -3.92 13.36 5.25
N SER A 102 -4.98 12.57 5.36
CA SER A 102 -5.20 11.70 6.53
C SER A 102 -4.38 10.42 6.50
N GLN A 103 -3.71 10.12 5.37
CA GLN A 103 -2.95 8.88 5.14
C GLN A 103 -3.82 7.64 5.32
N GLU A 104 -5.02 7.67 4.76
CA GLU A 104 -6.02 6.62 4.87
C GLU A 104 -6.40 6.07 3.51
N ILE A 105 -6.72 4.78 3.50
CA ILE A 105 -7.31 4.09 2.37
C ILE A 105 -8.76 3.79 2.74
N ILE A 106 -9.67 4.22 1.89
CA ILE A 106 -11.11 4.10 2.07
C ILE A 106 -11.63 3.14 1.01
N LEU A 107 -12.21 2.03 1.44
CA LEU A 107 -12.99 1.15 0.57
C LEU A 107 -14.41 1.66 0.56
N PHE A 108 -14.97 1.92 -0.62
CA PHE A 108 -16.30 2.50 -0.76
C PHE A 108 -17.15 1.78 -1.82
N GLU A 109 -18.44 1.97 -1.71
CA GLU A 109 -19.45 1.65 -2.71
C GLU A 109 -19.98 2.95 -3.26
N ASP A 110 -19.79 3.15 -4.55
CA ASP A 110 -20.23 4.32 -5.29
C ASP A 110 -21.73 4.20 -5.61
N ILE A 111 -22.55 4.93 -4.88
CA ILE A 111 -24.01 4.88 -5.00
C ILE A 111 -24.50 5.81 -6.12
N ASN A 112 -23.84 6.96 -6.28
CA ASN A 112 -24.21 7.96 -7.28
C ASN A 112 -23.64 7.70 -8.67
N ARG A 113 -22.74 6.69 -8.80
CA ARG A 113 -22.12 6.21 -10.04
C ARG A 113 -21.29 7.26 -10.78
N ASN A 114 -20.59 8.07 -10.04
CA ASN A 114 -19.68 9.06 -10.60
C ASN A 114 -18.22 8.59 -10.68
N PHE A 115 -17.93 7.35 -10.22
CA PHE A 115 -16.60 6.73 -10.14
C PHE A 115 -15.60 7.47 -9.23
N SER A 116 -16.10 8.37 -8.40
CA SER A 116 -15.34 9.14 -7.44
C SER A 116 -15.91 8.95 -6.04
N TYR A 117 -15.07 8.87 -5.02
CA TYR A 117 -15.54 8.80 -3.65
C TYR A 117 -16.09 10.16 -3.18
N ASP A 118 -17.32 10.15 -2.73
CA ASP A 118 -18.02 11.29 -2.15
C ASP A 118 -18.53 10.90 -0.75
N PRO A 119 -17.96 11.49 0.32
CA PRO A 119 -18.35 11.15 1.69
C PRO A 119 -19.83 11.35 2.02
N GLU A 120 -20.53 12.23 1.28
CA GLU A 120 -21.93 12.56 1.52
C GLU A 120 -22.90 11.61 0.79
N ASN A 121 -22.47 11.04 -0.34
CA ASN A 121 -23.33 10.26 -1.23
C ASN A 121 -22.96 8.78 -1.31
N ASP A 122 -21.75 8.41 -0.91
CA ASP A 122 -21.24 7.05 -1.03
C ASP A 122 -21.22 6.31 0.30
N ARG A 123 -21.26 4.98 0.22
CA ARG A 123 -21.19 4.14 1.39
C ARG A 123 -19.77 3.67 1.63
N VAL A 124 -19.24 4.02 2.80
CA VAL A 124 -17.94 3.51 3.25
C VAL A 124 -18.08 2.06 3.70
N ILE A 125 -17.28 1.16 3.12
CA ILE A 125 -17.21 -0.26 3.47
C ILE A 125 -16.16 -0.49 4.56
N ASP A 126 -14.97 0.08 4.39
CA ASP A 126 -13.84 -0.07 5.31
C ASP A 126 -12.90 1.14 5.22
N ILE A 127 -12.30 1.52 6.33
CA ILE A 127 -11.26 2.55 6.39
C ILE A 127 -10.02 1.95 7.01
N ARG A 128 -8.91 2.01 6.28
CA ARG A 128 -7.60 1.53 6.74
C ARG A 128 -6.61 2.67 6.81
N LYS A 129 -6.18 2.97 8.01
CA LYS A 129 -5.09 3.91 8.21
C LYS A 129 -3.76 3.22 7.90
N ILE A 130 -2.90 3.89 7.15
CA ILE A 130 -1.54 3.41 6.92
C ILE A 130 -0.77 3.55 8.22
N ILE A 131 -0.63 2.43 8.94
CA ILE A 131 -0.05 2.37 10.29
C ILE A 131 1.49 2.40 10.18
N SER A 132 2.01 3.50 9.69
CA SER A 132 3.47 3.72 9.77
C SER A 132 3.74 5.21 9.86
N GLU A 133 4.10 5.66 11.05
CA GLU A 133 4.49 7.06 11.29
C GLU A 133 5.68 7.53 10.43
N ASN A 134 6.36 6.58 9.77
CA ASN A 134 7.55 6.84 8.97
C ASN A 134 7.32 6.71 7.47
N ILE A 135 6.11 6.45 6.99
CA ILE A 135 5.80 6.28 5.57
C ILE A 135 4.72 7.27 5.18
N ASN A 136 5.00 8.05 4.15
CA ASN A 136 4.04 8.96 3.52
C ASN A 136 3.56 8.36 2.20
N ILE A 137 2.27 8.55 1.94
CA ILE A 137 1.64 8.19 0.67
C ILE A 137 1.35 9.45 -0.13
N SER A 138 1.63 9.38 -1.42
CA SER A 138 1.25 10.38 -2.43
C SER A 138 0.79 9.69 -3.70
N ALA A 139 0.15 10.42 -4.59
CA ALA A 139 -0.29 9.88 -5.87
C ALA A 139 0.20 10.76 -7.03
N CYS A 140 0.65 10.11 -8.07
CA CYS A 140 1.09 10.72 -9.32
C CYS A 140 0.15 10.24 -10.43
N LEU A 141 -0.60 11.15 -11.03
CA LEU A 141 -1.66 10.88 -12.00
C LEU A 141 -1.19 11.19 -13.42
N PHE A 142 -1.62 10.38 -14.38
CA PHE A 142 -1.24 10.50 -15.79
C PHE A 142 -2.49 10.56 -16.68
N SER A 143 -2.59 11.59 -17.51
CA SER A 143 -3.71 11.79 -18.45
C SER A 143 -3.51 11.06 -19.77
N SER A 144 -2.30 10.61 -20.08
CA SER A 144 -1.96 9.91 -21.34
C SER A 144 -1.66 8.43 -21.12
N GLU A 145 -1.85 7.61 -22.17
CA GLU A 145 -1.52 6.18 -22.17
C GLU A 145 -0.01 5.88 -22.21
N VAL A 146 0.82 6.91 -22.07
CA VAL A 146 2.28 6.74 -22.01
C VAL A 146 2.64 6.04 -20.70
N SER A 147 3.57 5.10 -20.78
CA SER A 147 4.04 4.37 -19.59
C SER A 147 4.42 5.33 -18.46
N PRO A 148 3.78 5.23 -17.30
CA PRO A 148 4.01 6.15 -16.21
C PRO A 148 5.44 6.01 -15.68
N THR A 149 6.10 7.14 -15.48
CA THR A 149 7.44 7.22 -14.88
C THR A 149 7.38 8.17 -13.69
N PRO A 150 8.00 7.81 -12.56
CA PRO A 150 8.07 8.71 -11.41
C PRO A 150 8.64 10.08 -11.76
N GLY A 151 8.06 11.13 -11.19
CA GLY A 151 8.50 12.52 -11.42
C GLY A 151 8.06 13.15 -12.73
N ASN A 152 7.25 12.46 -13.56
CA ASN A 152 6.68 13.01 -14.79
C ASN A 152 5.14 12.96 -14.78
N CYS A 153 4.55 13.34 -13.64
CA CYS A 153 3.11 13.35 -13.43
C CYS A 153 2.40 14.42 -14.26
N SER A 154 1.18 14.14 -14.71
CA SER A 154 0.27 15.19 -15.18
C SER A 154 -0.27 15.99 -14.00
N GLU A 155 -0.53 15.31 -12.88
CA GLU A 155 -0.95 15.88 -11.60
C GLU A 155 -0.32 15.12 -10.45
N GLU A 156 0.21 15.83 -9.45
CA GLU A 156 0.79 15.24 -8.25
C GLU A 156 -0.06 15.60 -7.03
N VAL A 157 -0.58 14.58 -6.34
CA VAL A 157 -1.41 14.72 -5.15
C VAL A 157 -0.61 14.33 -3.92
N THR A 158 -0.28 15.34 -3.10
CA THR A 158 0.51 15.20 -1.89
C THR A 158 -0.21 15.80 -0.68
N VAL A 159 0.30 15.54 0.51
CA VAL A 159 -0.23 16.09 1.80
C VAL A 159 -0.35 17.63 1.82
N ASN A 160 0.39 18.32 0.95
CA ASN A 160 0.44 19.81 0.94
C ASN A 160 -0.31 20.44 -0.24
N THR A 161 -1.06 19.67 -1.01
CA THR A 161 -1.89 20.23 -2.08
C THR A 161 -3.02 21.08 -1.47
N ASN A 162 -3.09 22.36 -1.85
CA ASN A 162 -4.17 23.27 -1.45
C ASN A 162 -5.45 22.94 -2.25
N GLY A 163 -6.01 21.77 -2.08
CA GLY A 163 -7.15 21.31 -2.85
C GLY A 163 -7.70 19.99 -2.32
N ASP A 164 -8.36 19.26 -3.17
CA ASP A 164 -8.79 17.91 -2.87
C ASP A 164 -7.57 17.01 -2.69
N THR A 165 -7.61 16.13 -1.70
CA THR A 165 -6.53 15.21 -1.35
C THR A 165 -6.91 13.75 -1.56
N ILE A 166 -8.07 13.53 -2.20
CA ILE A 166 -8.66 12.21 -2.38
C ILE A 166 -8.56 11.76 -3.83
N VAL A 167 -7.78 10.72 -4.08
CA VAL A 167 -7.71 10.03 -5.37
C VAL A 167 -8.59 8.79 -5.31
N SER A 168 -9.54 8.68 -6.22
CA SER A 168 -10.51 7.58 -6.29
C SER A 168 -10.19 6.63 -7.44
N ILE A 169 -10.32 5.33 -7.19
CA ILE A 169 -10.17 4.27 -8.19
C ILE A 169 -11.35 3.31 -8.03
N ALA A 170 -12.23 3.30 -9.00
CA ALA A 170 -13.44 2.49 -8.99
C ALA A 170 -13.38 1.38 -10.05
N PHE A 171 -14.11 0.30 -9.79
CA PHE A 171 -14.22 -0.86 -10.67
C PHE A 171 -15.69 -1.20 -10.90
N GLU A 172 -16.07 -1.37 -12.16
CA GLU A 172 -17.43 -1.70 -12.57
C GLU A 172 -17.49 -3.07 -13.26
N ARG A 173 -18.50 -3.87 -12.95
CA ARG A 173 -18.77 -5.14 -13.63
C ARG A 173 -19.15 -4.93 -15.10
N PRO A 174 -18.86 -5.92 -15.96
CA PRO A 174 -18.17 -7.20 -15.70
C PRO A 174 -16.65 -7.12 -15.93
N TYR A 175 -16.12 -5.96 -16.21
CA TYR A 175 -14.73 -5.76 -16.60
C TYR A 175 -13.87 -5.32 -15.41
N PRO A 176 -12.61 -5.73 -15.37
CA PRO A 176 -11.67 -5.30 -14.33
C PRO A 176 -11.13 -3.88 -14.54
N ASP A 177 -11.70 -3.13 -15.49
CA ASP A 177 -11.22 -1.81 -15.86
C ASP A 177 -11.27 -0.85 -14.68
N ALA A 178 -10.22 -0.08 -14.52
CA ALA A 178 -10.08 0.90 -13.45
C ALA A 178 -10.47 2.29 -13.94
N PHE A 179 -11.39 2.93 -13.24
CA PHE A 179 -11.77 4.31 -13.43
C PHE A 179 -11.06 5.15 -12.36
N ILE A 180 -10.07 5.93 -12.79
CA ILE A 180 -9.21 6.72 -11.90
C ILE A 180 -9.65 8.16 -11.95
N HIS A 181 -10.11 8.70 -10.82
CA HIS A 181 -10.62 10.05 -10.72
C HIS A 181 -9.89 10.85 -9.63
N PHE A 182 -9.62 12.09 -9.95
CA PHE A 182 -9.15 13.09 -8.99
C PHE A 182 -9.88 14.40 -9.29
N GLU A 183 -10.51 15.01 -8.28
CA GLU A 183 -11.48 16.08 -8.44
C GLU A 183 -12.57 15.67 -9.47
N ASN A 184 -12.75 16.44 -10.54
CA ASN A 184 -13.72 16.14 -11.60
C ASN A 184 -13.03 15.63 -12.89
N THR A 185 -11.80 15.14 -12.80
CA THR A 185 -11.00 14.74 -13.96
C THR A 185 -10.70 13.25 -13.89
N GLN A 186 -10.88 12.57 -15.03
CA GLN A 186 -10.50 11.17 -15.20
C GLN A 186 -9.07 11.07 -15.73
N TYR A 187 -8.30 10.14 -15.14
CA TYR A 187 -6.91 9.85 -15.51
C TYR A 187 -6.79 8.43 -16.04
N SER A 188 -5.77 8.19 -16.85
CA SER A 188 -5.52 6.87 -17.41
C SER A 188 -4.70 5.97 -16.47
N HIS A 189 -3.72 6.54 -15.76
CA HIS A 189 -2.86 5.77 -14.85
C HIS A 189 -2.66 6.53 -13.54
N VAL A 190 -2.42 5.77 -12.48
CA VAL A 190 -1.93 6.31 -11.22
C VAL A 190 -0.73 5.53 -10.73
N LEU A 191 0.30 6.24 -10.28
CA LEU A 191 1.37 5.71 -9.45
C LEU A 191 1.14 6.18 -8.01
N ILE A 192 0.85 5.25 -7.14
CA ILE A 192 0.76 5.51 -5.70
C ILE A 192 2.18 5.36 -5.16
N GLU A 193 2.72 6.45 -4.67
CA GLU A 193 4.07 6.51 -4.15
C GLU A 193 4.07 6.33 -2.63
N LEU A 194 4.88 5.40 -2.15
CA LEU A 194 5.13 5.19 -0.72
C LEU A 194 6.60 5.49 -0.44
N LYS A 195 6.83 6.45 0.42
CA LYS A 195 8.19 6.90 0.71
C LYS A 195 8.37 7.07 2.22
N ASP A 196 9.55 6.67 2.72
CA ASP A 196 9.90 6.93 4.10
C ASP A 196 10.14 8.44 4.35
N ASN A 197 10.13 8.86 5.61
CA ASN A 197 10.36 10.26 5.97
C ASN A 197 11.76 10.78 5.57
N ALA A 198 12.71 9.88 5.32
CA ALA A 198 14.05 10.21 4.83
C ALA A 198 14.11 10.31 3.30
N GLY A 199 13.05 9.89 2.59
CA GLY A 199 12.96 9.92 1.14
C GLY A 199 13.79 8.85 0.42
N ASN A 200 14.33 7.87 1.15
CA ASN A 200 15.30 6.90 0.61
C ASN A 200 14.66 5.59 0.13
N ASN A 201 13.53 5.19 0.70
CA ASN A 201 12.89 3.90 0.40
C ASN A 201 11.59 4.14 -0.35
N LEU A 202 11.69 4.24 -1.68
CA LEU A 202 10.55 4.47 -2.56
C LEU A 202 9.97 3.14 -3.05
N ARG A 203 8.66 3.01 -2.97
CA ARG A 203 7.89 1.95 -3.64
C ARG A 203 6.72 2.58 -4.36
N TYR A 204 6.39 2.00 -5.49
CA TYR A 204 5.31 2.48 -6.35
C TYR A 204 4.31 1.38 -6.59
N ILE A 205 3.04 1.70 -6.48
CA ILE A 205 1.95 0.83 -6.90
C ILE A 205 1.35 1.48 -8.13
N GLU A 206 1.48 0.83 -9.27
CA GLU A 206 0.85 1.27 -10.51
C GLU A 206 -0.50 0.61 -10.68
N VAL A 207 -1.51 1.43 -10.99
CA VAL A 207 -2.81 0.98 -11.46
C VAL A 207 -3.04 1.57 -12.84
N ASN A 208 -3.35 0.72 -13.80
CA ASN A 208 -3.61 1.12 -15.18
C ASN A 208 -5.10 0.93 -15.56
N PRO A 209 -5.56 1.48 -16.71
CA PRO A 209 -6.97 1.44 -17.10
C PRO A 209 -7.56 0.03 -17.23
N ILE A 210 -6.76 -0.96 -17.60
CA ILE A 210 -7.21 -2.35 -17.72
C ILE A 210 -7.27 -3.08 -16.37
N GLY A 211 -7.12 -2.35 -15.25
CA GLY A 211 -7.18 -2.90 -13.91
C GLY A 211 -5.95 -3.71 -13.48
N ASN A 212 -4.82 -3.60 -14.17
CA ASN A 212 -3.60 -4.24 -13.72
C ASN A 212 -2.96 -3.45 -12.58
N ILE A 213 -2.65 -4.16 -11.49
CA ILE A 213 -2.06 -3.60 -10.27
C ILE A 213 -0.68 -4.22 -10.08
N SER A 214 0.35 -3.40 -10.06
CA SER A 214 1.74 -3.87 -9.90
C SER A 214 2.51 -3.03 -8.90
N VAL A 215 3.33 -3.70 -8.06
CA VAL A 215 4.26 -3.03 -7.15
C VAL A 215 5.61 -2.97 -7.82
N LYS A 216 6.20 -1.78 -7.89
CA LYS A 216 7.48 -1.50 -8.56
C LYS A 216 8.45 -0.79 -7.61
N SER A 217 9.73 -0.99 -7.83
CA SER A 217 10.82 -0.15 -7.33
C SER A 217 11.52 0.47 -8.54
N TYR A 218 11.76 1.76 -8.51
CA TYR A 218 12.62 2.43 -9.48
C TYR A 218 13.92 2.75 -8.75
N ASP A 219 15.01 2.15 -9.21
CA ASP A 219 16.38 2.39 -8.74
C ASP A 219 16.98 3.60 -9.49
#